data_5bd13aecb5e53e4fc9feb9b5bed363a3
#
_entry.id   5bd13aecb5e53e4fc9feb9b5bed363a3
#
_cell.length_a   1.000
_cell.length_b   1.000
_cell.length_c   1.000
_cell.angle_alpha   90.00
_cell.angle_beta   90.00
_cell.angle_gamma   90.00
#
_symmetry.space_group_name_H-M   'P 1'
#
loop_
_entity.id
_entity.type
_entity.pdbx_description
1 polymer ?
#
loop_
_entity_poly.entity_id
_entity_poly.type
_entity_poly.pdbx_seq_one_letter_code
_entity_poly.pdbx_strand_id
1 'polypeptide(L)'
;MKQKNIFKGALTIAVGAFLVGTSPNVSYAAKGDQGVDWSKYQGNNGIWGQSNDKFSISQIGGYYNGSFVNQSTYPTQVRNTIAMGRRAHTYIYAQFSGRWQADQMLNYYLPQIQTPKGSIVMLDVESGNPDTDSVMYALKRVQDAGYTAVLYGYKNFLVNHLDLHKIASQYPLALAEYPDYNVTKRPNYNYFPSFENIGIFQFTSTYVAGGLDGDVDLTGITDNGYKNGNAQKPKTNTPAVDTGKQIHQDTHNYTVMPGDSWWKIATEHHMNMYALAQLNGATIQTVIHPGQVLRVADSGQGSKVSNKVQQPIAQPKQSSWRDSLGDTWHTEKGTFVADTWLHLRWGAKPSSSSIAIVGPGSVIKYDAYSRHNGFVYVRQPRGNGQYGYVAVRNAYTNEPYGKFE
;
A
#
# COMPACT_ATOMS: atom_id res chain seq x y z
N MET A 1 -93.80 -10.12 -3.20
CA MET A 1 -92.68 -10.20 -4.15
C MET A 1 -91.44 -9.73 -3.40
N LYS A 2 -90.46 -10.62 -3.11
CA LYS A 2 -89.21 -10.29 -2.36
C LYS A 2 -88.06 -10.26 -3.33
N GLN A 3 -87.48 -9.12 -3.50
CA GLN A 3 -86.22 -8.97 -4.24
C GLN A 3 -85.02 -9.46 -3.40
N LYS A 4 -84.23 -10.34 -3.99
CA LYS A 4 -82.95 -10.81 -3.42
C LYS A 4 -81.82 -9.91 -3.92
N ASN A 5 -81.16 -9.23 -3.03
CA ASN A 5 -79.93 -8.51 -3.30
C ASN A 5 -78.75 -9.51 -3.35
N ILE A 6 -78.05 -9.53 -4.48
CA ILE A 6 -76.84 -10.32 -4.69
C ILE A 6 -75.62 -9.37 -4.46
N PHE A 7 -74.90 -9.60 -3.40
CA PHE A 7 -73.62 -8.94 -3.13
C PHE A 7 -72.56 -9.58 -4.08
N LYS A 8 -72.01 -8.78 -4.98
CA LYS A 8 -70.78 -9.13 -5.69
C LYS A 8 -69.56 -8.69 -4.89
N GLY A 9 -68.87 -9.63 -4.26
CA GLY A 9 -67.58 -9.40 -3.68
C GLY A 9 -66.51 -9.30 -4.77
N ALA A 10 -65.85 -8.15 -4.89
CA ALA A 10 -64.67 -7.96 -5.73
C ALA A 10 -63.44 -8.51 -5.00
N LEU A 11 -62.87 -9.61 -5.56
CA LEU A 11 -61.60 -10.16 -5.09
C LEU A 11 -60.47 -9.37 -5.75
N THR A 12 -59.82 -8.49 -4.97
CA THR A 12 -58.64 -7.76 -5.44
C THR A 12 -57.42 -8.68 -5.29
N ILE A 13 -56.94 -9.21 -6.40
CA ILE A 13 -55.66 -9.93 -6.45
C ILE A 13 -54.56 -8.91 -6.52
N ALA A 14 -53.81 -8.73 -5.41
CA ALA A 14 -52.58 -7.97 -5.40
C ALA A 14 -51.49 -8.80 -6.10
N VAL A 15 -51.15 -8.43 -7.34
CA VAL A 15 -49.98 -8.98 -8.04
C VAL A 15 -48.76 -8.31 -7.46
N GLY A 16 -48.13 -8.96 -6.51
CA GLY A 16 -46.79 -8.57 -6.02
C GLY A 16 -45.78 -8.80 -7.16
N ALA A 17 -45.33 -7.72 -7.78
CA ALA A 17 -44.17 -7.77 -8.69
C ALA A 17 -42.95 -8.13 -7.89
N PHE A 18 -42.51 -9.39 -7.90
CA PHE A 18 -41.19 -9.80 -7.52
C PHE A 18 -40.19 -9.21 -8.54
N LEU A 19 -39.55 -8.10 -8.19
CA LEU A 19 -38.35 -7.66 -8.86
C LEU A 19 -37.28 -8.71 -8.56
N VAL A 20 -37.15 -9.70 -9.40
CA VAL A 20 -35.99 -10.57 -9.47
C VAL A 20 -34.84 -9.67 -9.94
N GLY A 21 -34.09 -9.14 -8.97
CA GLY A 21 -32.84 -8.43 -9.27
C GLY A 21 -31.91 -9.43 -9.96
N THR A 22 -31.80 -9.35 -11.27
CA THR A 22 -30.77 -10.05 -12.01
C THR A 22 -29.44 -9.53 -11.52
N SER A 23 -28.71 -10.32 -10.71
CA SER A 23 -27.31 -10.06 -10.42
C SER A 23 -26.60 -9.94 -11.77
N PRO A 24 -25.78 -8.87 -11.99
CA PRO A 24 -25.05 -8.76 -13.23
C PRO A 24 -24.22 -10.03 -13.41
N ASN A 25 -24.40 -10.72 -14.52
CA ASN A 25 -23.59 -11.88 -14.85
C ASN A 25 -22.14 -11.41 -15.01
N VAL A 26 -21.26 -11.85 -14.12
CA VAL A 26 -19.82 -11.61 -14.27
C VAL A 26 -19.36 -12.36 -15.51
N SER A 27 -18.80 -11.62 -16.45
CA SER A 27 -18.20 -12.21 -17.65
C SER A 27 -16.86 -12.84 -17.25
N TYR A 28 -16.75 -14.15 -17.36
CA TYR A 28 -15.50 -14.86 -17.13
C TYR A 28 -14.52 -14.64 -18.28
N ALA A 29 -13.22 -14.53 -17.96
CA ALA A 29 -12.20 -14.34 -18.97
C ALA A 29 -12.04 -15.59 -19.81
N ALA A 30 -12.18 -15.41 -21.12
CA ALA A 30 -11.52 -16.32 -22.03
C ALA A 30 -10.06 -15.84 -22.21
N LYS A 31 -9.16 -16.76 -22.52
CA LYS A 31 -7.83 -16.41 -23.01
C LYS A 31 -7.98 -15.45 -24.20
N GLY A 32 -7.33 -14.28 -24.09
CA GLY A 32 -7.42 -13.22 -25.10
C GLY A 32 -8.37 -12.07 -24.74
N ASP A 33 -9.04 -12.11 -23.57
CA ASP A 33 -9.80 -10.95 -23.08
C ASP A 33 -8.86 -9.76 -22.85
N GLN A 34 -9.28 -8.58 -23.30
CA GLN A 34 -8.58 -7.33 -23.07
C GLN A 34 -9.18 -6.61 -21.86
N GLY A 35 -8.35 -5.81 -21.22
CA GLY A 35 -8.66 -4.98 -20.09
C GLY A 35 -7.70 -3.82 -19.95
N VAL A 36 -7.71 -3.19 -18.81
CA VAL A 36 -6.98 -1.98 -18.51
C VAL A 36 -6.39 -2.03 -17.11
N ASP A 37 -5.30 -1.30 -16.88
CA ASP A 37 -4.93 -0.96 -15.53
C ASP A 37 -5.03 0.55 -15.28
N TRP A 38 -5.32 0.90 -14.03
CA TRP A 38 -5.69 2.26 -13.62
C TRP A 38 -4.98 2.72 -12.37
N SER A 39 -4.62 4.00 -12.39
CA SER A 39 -4.26 4.77 -11.21
C SER A 39 -5.23 5.94 -11.00
N LYS A 40 -4.83 6.95 -10.24
CA LYS A 40 -5.61 8.19 -10.06
C LYS A 40 -5.81 8.98 -11.36
N TYR A 41 -4.95 8.78 -12.34
CA TYR A 41 -4.99 9.54 -13.60
C TYR A 41 -6.20 9.19 -14.46
N GLN A 42 -6.78 8.01 -14.29
CA GLN A 42 -8.01 7.59 -14.97
C GLN A 42 -9.27 8.02 -14.20
N GLY A 43 -9.12 8.78 -13.11
CA GLY A 43 -10.21 9.37 -12.34
C GLY A 43 -11.03 8.33 -11.54
N ASN A 44 -12.06 8.82 -10.86
CA ASN A 44 -12.88 7.98 -9.96
C ASN A 44 -13.63 6.83 -10.67
N ASN A 45 -13.98 7.01 -11.93
CA ASN A 45 -14.77 6.01 -12.66
C ASN A 45 -13.91 5.06 -13.50
N GLY A 46 -12.60 5.34 -13.62
CA GLY A 46 -11.75 4.69 -14.57
C GLY A 46 -12.09 5.06 -16.03
N ILE A 47 -11.24 4.70 -16.96
CA ILE A 47 -11.41 4.88 -18.41
C ILE A 47 -11.26 3.51 -19.06
N TRP A 48 -12.21 3.11 -19.89
CA TRP A 48 -12.13 1.87 -20.66
C TRP A 48 -11.55 2.17 -22.04
N GLY A 49 -10.68 1.31 -22.52
CA GLY A 49 -10.11 1.45 -23.86
C GLY A 49 -11.11 1.08 -24.95
N GLN A 50 -11.88 0.04 -24.70
CA GLN A 50 -12.93 -0.45 -25.58
C GLN A 50 -14.19 -0.86 -24.79
N SER A 51 -15.35 -0.83 -25.43
CA SER A 51 -16.62 -1.22 -24.80
C SER A 51 -16.68 -2.68 -24.38
N ASN A 52 -15.89 -3.54 -25.02
CA ASN A 52 -15.83 -4.97 -24.76
C ASN A 52 -14.69 -5.39 -23.81
N ASP A 53 -13.93 -4.46 -23.22
CA ASP A 53 -12.96 -4.77 -22.17
C ASP A 53 -13.64 -5.53 -21.03
N LYS A 54 -12.94 -6.51 -20.45
CA LYS A 54 -13.50 -7.47 -19.51
C LYS A 54 -13.02 -7.31 -18.07
N PHE A 55 -11.90 -6.65 -17.86
CA PHE A 55 -11.32 -6.49 -16.54
C PHE A 55 -10.61 -5.15 -16.37
N SER A 56 -10.43 -4.75 -15.11
CA SER A 56 -9.53 -3.68 -14.73
C SER A 56 -8.62 -4.12 -13.57
N ILE A 57 -7.41 -3.56 -13.53
CA ILE A 57 -6.46 -3.74 -12.44
C ILE A 57 -6.23 -2.34 -11.84
N SER A 58 -6.82 -2.06 -10.67
CA SER A 58 -6.80 -0.71 -10.10
C SER A 58 -5.72 -0.56 -9.03
N GLN A 59 -4.97 0.55 -9.08
CA GLN A 59 -3.96 0.87 -8.08
C GLN A 59 -4.60 1.19 -6.74
N ILE A 60 -4.31 0.37 -5.71
CA ILE A 60 -4.71 0.70 -4.35
C ILE A 60 -3.82 1.78 -3.75
N GLY A 61 -2.57 1.80 -4.16
CA GLY A 61 -1.56 2.73 -3.69
C GLY A 61 -0.16 2.28 -4.07
N GLY A 62 0.83 2.88 -3.44
CA GLY A 62 2.22 2.53 -3.67
C GLY A 62 3.10 2.72 -2.45
N TYR A 63 4.12 1.91 -2.38
CA TYR A 63 5.21 2.02 -1.43
C TYR A 63 6.44 2.55 -2.17
N TYR A 64 6.75 3.82 -1.96
CA TYR A 64 7.80 4.54 -2.65
C TYR A 64 8.99 4.72 -1.71
N ASN A 65 9.88 3.74 -1.67
CA ASN A 65 11.10 3.75 -0.85
C ASN A 65 10.85 4.18 0.61
N GLY A 66 9.89 3.56 1.29
CA GLY A 66 9.54 3.84 2.68
C GLY A 66 8.34 4.79 2.87
N SER A 67 7.78 5.33 1.80
CA SER A 67 6.64 6.23 1.85
C SER A 67 5.40 5.58 1.25
N PHE A 68 4.26 5.69 1.95
CA PHE A 68 2.97 5.21 1.45
C PHE A 68 2.24 6.33 0.70
N VAL A 69 1.71 6.01 -0.47
CA VAL A 69 0.87 6.92 -1.26
C VAL A 69 -0.41 6.19 -1.65
N ASN A 70 -1.52 6.56 -1.03
CA ASN A 70 -2.82 5.97 -1.31
C ASN A 70 -3.47 6.55 -2.57
N GLN A 71 -4.21 5.73 -3.27
CA GLN A 71 -5.02 6.15 -4.42
C GLN A 71 -6.47 6.33 -3.98
N SER A 72 -6.93 7.59 -3.91
CA SER A 72 -8.32 7.91 -3.50
C SER A 72 -9.37 7.40 -4.48
N THR A 73 -8.97 7.15 -5.73
CA THR A 73 -9.83 6.62 -6.81
C THR A 73 -10.09 5.12 -6.71
N TYR A 74 -9.22 4.36 -6.03
CA TYR A 74 -9.28 2.91 -5.96
C TYR A 74 -10.65 2.33 -5.55
N PRO A 75 -11.27 2.79 -4.44
CA PRO A 75 -12.55 2.21 -4.01
C PRO A 75 -13.68 2.40 -5.02
N THR A 76 -13.69 3.53 -5.73
CA THR A 76 -14.71 3.82 -6.74
C THR A 76 -14.45 3.08 -8.03
N GLN A 77 -13.21 2.99 -8.47
CA GLN A 77 -12.82 2.21 -9.66
C GLN A 77 -13.20 0.73 -9.50
N VAL A 78 -12.89 0.12 -8.35
CA VAL A 78 -13.26 -1.27 -8.06
C VAL A 78 -14.77 -1.46 -8.07
N ARG A 79 -15.53 -0.60 -7.35
CA ARG A 79 -17.00 -0.70 -7.33
C ARG A 79 -17.63 -0.56 -8.72
N ASN A 80 -17.15 0.41 -9.49
CA ASN A 80 -17.69 0.67 -10.83
C ASN A 80 -17.42 -0.49 -11.78
N THR A 81 -16.21 -1.07 -11.73
CA THR A 81 -15.87 -2.26 -12.51
C THR A 81 -16.81 -3.42 -12.20
N ILE A 82 -17.02 -3.72 -10.91
CA ILE A 82 -17.92 -4.81 -10.49
C ILE A 82 -19.38 -4.51 -10.86
N ALA A 83 -19.83 -3.25 -10.69
CA ALA A 83 -21.19 -2.84 -11.05
C ALA A 83 -21.49 -3.00 -12.55
N MET A 84 -20.46 -2.88 -13.40
CA MET A 84 -20.54 -3.13 -14.84
C MET A 84 -20.49 -4.62 -15.20
N GLY A 85 -20.44 -5.53 -14.23
CA GLY A 85 -20.28 -6.97 -14.45
C GLY A 85 -18.90 -7.38 -14.97
N ARG A 86 -17.89 -6.54 -14.75
CA ARG A 86 -16.52 -6.79 -15.17
C ARG A 86 -15.65 -7.20 -13.97
N ARG A 87 -14.52 -7.84 -14.24
CA ARG A 87 -13.62 -8.32 -13.20
C ARG A 87 -12.69 -7.20 -12.72
N ALA A 88 -12.71 -6.95 -11.42
CA ALA A 88 -11.85 -5.97 -10.79
C ALA A 88 -10.68 -6.66 -10.07
N HIS A 89 -9.49 -6.20 -10.31
CA HIS A 89 -8.24 -6.64 -9.70
C HIS A 89 -7.52 -5.47 -9.05
N THR A 90 -6.46 -5.75 -8.30
CA THR A 90 -5.70 -4.74 -7.57
C THR A 90 -4.24 -4.78 -7.96
N TYR A 91 -3.57 -3.62 -8.01
CA TYR A 91 -2.11 -3.59 -7.98
C TYR A 91 -1.57 -2.65 -6.89
N ILE A 92 -0.34 -2.93 -6.47
CA ILE A 92 0.41 -2.14 -5.50
C ILE A 92 1.74 -1.77 -6.16
N TYR A 93 2.03 -0.46 -6.30
CA TYR A 93 3.36 -0.04 -6.70
C TYR A 93 4.36 -0.39 -5.58
N ALA A 94 5.41 -1.15 -5.91
CA ALA A 94 6.17 -1.91 -4.94
C ALA A 94 7.68 -1.60 -4.99
N GLN A 95 8.06 -0.39 -4.63
CA GLN A 95 9.47 0.03 -4.56
C GLN A 95 10.05 -0.26 -3.16
N PHE A 96 10.35 -1.52 -2.89
CA PHE A 96 10.96 -1.93 -1.63
C PHE A 96 12.33 -2.58 -1.87
N SER A 97 13.19 -2.52 -0.85
CA SER A 97 14.47 -3.24 -0.78
C SER A 97 14.48 -4.06 0.51
N GLY A 98 14.35 -5.38 0.38
CA GLY A 98 14.36 -6.30 1.50
C GLY A 98 12.98 -6.61 2.11
N ARG A 99 12.92 -7.75 2.82
CA ARG A 99 11.69 -8.33 3.37
C ARG A 99 10.96 -7.42 4.35
N TRP A 100 11.70 -6.65 5.14
CA TRP A 100 11.09 -5.76 6.12
C TRP A 100 10.21 -4.69 5.45
N GLN A 101 10.70 -4.07 4.37
CA GLN A 101 9.92 -3.09 3.61
C GLN A 101 8.73 -3.73 2.89
N ALA A 102 8.91 -4.96 2.37
CA ALA A 102 7.83 -5.74 1.80
C ALA A 102 6.72 -6.00 2.83
N ASP A 103 7.09 -6.35 4.08
CA ASP A 103 6.14 -6.51 5.19
C ASP A 103 5.40 -5.22 5.52
N GLN A 104 6.10 -4.10 5.62
CA GLN A 104 5.46 -2.80 5.87
C GLN A 104 4.41 -2.50 4.79
N MET A 105 4.78 -2.68 3.53
CA MET A 105 3.88 -2.46 2.40
C MET A 105 2.65 -3.37 2.45
N LEU A 106 2.87 -4.67 2.64
CA LEU A 106 1.78 -5.65 2.61
C LEU A 106 0.88 -5.60 3.85
N ASN A 107 1.44 -5.37 5.04
CA ASN A 107 0.66 -5.16 6.25
C ASN A 107 -0.25 -3.93 6.13
N TYR A 108 0.19 -2.92 5.37
CA TYR A 108 -0.60 -1.73 5.13
C TYR A 108 -1.71 -1.96 4.08
N TYR A 109 -1.39 -2.54 2.90
CA TYR A 109 -2.33 -2.62 1.79
C TYR A 109 -3.24 -3.84 1.81
N LEU A 110 -2.77 -5.03 2.22
CA LEU A 110 -3.58 -6.26 2.16
C LEU A 110 -4.92 -6.17 2.90
N PRO A 111 -5.01 -5.53 4.09
CA PRO A 111 -6.31 -5.37 4.77
C PRO A 111 -7.27 -4.43 4.06
N GLN A 112 -6.77 -3.55 3.16
CA GLN A 112 -7.55 -2.52 2.48
C GLN A 112 -8.04 -2.94 1.10
N ILE A 113 -7.66 -4.12 0.62
CA ILE A 113 -8.07 -4.63 -0.70
C ILE A 113 -9.57 -4.86 -0.74
N GLN A 114 -10.23 -4.28 -1.75
CA GLN A 114 -11.68 -4.34 -1.95
C GLN A 114 -12.11 -5.27 -3.08
N THR A 115 -11.17 -5.82 -3.84
CA THR A 115 -11.46 -6.83 -4.84
C THR A 115 -11.71 -8.20 -4.19
N PRO A 116 -12.48 -9.11 -4.81
CA PRO A 116 -12.81 -10.40 -4.22
C PRO A 116 -11.59 -11.24 -3.87
N LYS A 117 -11.69 -12.08 -2.85
CA LYS A 117 -10.67 -13.09 -2.57
C LYS A 117 -10.49 -14.00 -3.79
N GLY A 118 -9.26 -14.40 -4.04
CA GLY A 118 -8.86 -15.10 -5.25
C GLY A 118 -8.52 -14.17 -6.42
N SER A 119 -8.99 -12.91 -6.45
CA SER A 119 -8.63 -11.98 -7.51
C SER A 119 -7.12 -11.68 -7.53
N ILE A 120 -6.65 -11.10 -8.60
CA ILE A 120 -5.23 -10.74 -8.73
C ILE A 120 -4.89 -9.60 -7.77
N VAL A 121 -3.77 -9.75 -7.08
CA VAL A 121 -3.02 -8.65 -6.46
C VAL A 121 -1.64 -8.65 -7.09
N MET A 122 -1.43 -7.66 -7.94
CA MET A 122 -0.22 -7.49 -8.72
C MET A 122 0.78 -6.62 -7.97
N LEU A 123 1.99 -7.09 -7.82
CA LEU A 123 3.11 -6.31 -7.29
C LEU A 123 3.85 -5.67 -8.47
N ASP A 124 3.76 -4.36 -8.56
CA ASP A 124 4.32 -3.54 -9.61
C ASP A 124 5.74 -3.11 -9.23
N VAL A 125 6.75 -3.81 -9.78
CA VAL A 125 8.17 -3.67 -9.47
C VAL A 125 8.92 -3.11 -10.67
N GLU A 126 9.06 -1.78 -10.71
CA GLU A 126 9.63 -1.07 -11.85
C GLU A 126 10.84 -0.21 -11.51
N SER A 127 11.17 -0.07 -10.25
CA SER A 127 12.21 0.85 -9.81
C SER A 127 12.83 0.44 -8.48
N GLY A 128 13.91 1.14 -8.11
CA GLY A 128 14.66 0.85 -6.90
C GLY A 128 15.68 -0.26 -7.10
N ASN A 129 15.97 -0.96 -6.03
CA ASN A 129 16.90 -2.08 -6.03
C ASN A 129 16.26 -3.29 -5.34
N PRO A 130 15.25 -3.90 -5.98
CA PRO A 130 14.59 -5.09 -5.44
C PRO A 130 15.56 -6.28 -5.44
N ASP A 131 15.35 -7.22 -4.51
CA ASP A 131 16.04 -8.50 -4.51
C ASP A 131 15.03 -9.65 -4.67
N THR A 132 15.50 -10.75 -5.28
CA THR A 132 14.65 -11.90 -5.63
C THR A 132 13.95 -12.50 -4.41
N ASP A 133 14.66 -12.66 -3.29
CA ASP A 133 14.11 -13.33 -2.10
C ASP A 133 13.04 -12.47 -1.42
N SER A 134 13.18 -11.16 -1.45
CA SER A 134 12.18 -10.24 -0.91
C SER A 134 10.94 -10.15 -1.80
N VAL A 135 11.11 -10.19 -3.13
CA VAL A 135 9.99 -10.23 -4.08
C VAL A 135 9.24 -11.56 -3.97
N MET A 136 9.95 -12.70 -3.93
CA MET A 136 9.36 -14.02 -3.69
C MET A 136 8.58 -14.07 -2.37
N TYR A 137 9.16 -13.53 -1.32
CA TYR A 137 8.49 -13.41 -0.02
C TYR A 137 7.22 -12.57 -0.11
N ALA A 138 7.26 -11.43 -0.79
CA ALA A 138 6.10 -10.56 -0.95
C ALA A 138 4.97 -11.25 -1.74
N LEU A 139 5.30 -11.92 -2.86
CA LEU A 139 4.35 -12.70 -3.64
C LEU A 139 3.70 -13.82 -2.82
N LYS A 140 4.51 -14.52 -2.00
CA LYS A 140 3.97 -15.53 -1.09
C LYS A 140 3.00 -14.93 -0.07
N ARG A 141 3.30 -13.78 0.51
CA ARG A 141 2.42 -13.07 1.44
C ARG A 141 1.08 -12.70 0.81
N VAL A 142 1.09 -12.27 -0.46
CA VAL A 142 -0.13 -12.02 -1.24
C VAL A 142 -0.94 -13.31 -1.42
N GLN A 143 -0.27 -14.41 -1.78
CA GLN A 143 -0.90 -15.72 -1.94
C GLN A 143 -1.49 -16.23 -0.62
N ASP A 144 -0.74 -16.14 0.49
CA ASP A 144 -1.17 -16.56 1.83
C ASP A 144 -2.37 -15.73 2.32
N ALA A 145 -2.50 -14.48 1.86
CA ALA A 145 -3.66 -13.65 2.11
C ALA A 145 -4.89 -14.03 1.27
N GLY A 146 -4.80 -15.08 0.44
CA GLY A 146 -5.89 -15.63 -0.36
C GLY A 146 -6.15 -14.88 -1.68
N TYR A 147 -5.13 -14.30 -2.28
CA TYR A 147 -5.18 -13.64 -3.58
C TYR A 147 -4.29 -14.37 -4.61
N THR A 148 -4.53 -14.12 -5.89
CA THR A 148 -3.61 -14.55 -6.95
C THR A 148 -2.47 -13.55 -7.03
N ALA A 149 -1.28 -13.98 -6.62
CA ALA A 149 -0.09 -13.15 -6.64
C ALA A 149 0.50 -13.11 -8.07
N VAL A 150 0.77 -11.92 -8.57
CA VAL A 150 1.36 -11.67 -9.89
C VAL A 150 2.50 -10.66 -9.75
N LEU A 151 3.64 -10.89 -10.41
CA LEU A 151 4.71 -9.90 -10.52
C LEU A 151 4.55 -9.13 -11.82
N TYR A 152 4.52 -7.80 -11.74
CA TYR A 152 4.51 -6.92 -12.91
C TYR A 152 5.81 -6.11 -13.01
N GLY A 153 6.18 -5.82 -14.25
CA GLY A 153 7.22 -4.87 -14.61
C GLY A 153 7.66 -5.02 -16.07
N TYR A 154 8.58 -4.15 -16.48
CA TYR A 154 9.27 -4.31 -17.77
C TYR A 154 10.26 -5.47 -17.70
N LYS A 155 10.21 -6.38 -18.69
CA LYS A 155 11.10 -7.54 -18.72
C LYS A 155 12.56 -7.16 -18.48
N ASN A 156 13.07 -6.15 -19.18
CA ASN A 156 14.47 -5.74 -19.07
C ASN A 156 14.84 -5.25 -17.65
N PHE A 157 13.93 -4.57 -16.96
CA PHE A 157 14.17 -4.19 -15.57
C PHE A 157 14.22 -5.42 -14.68
N LEU A 158 13.24 -6.30 -14.80
CA LEU A 158 13.11 -7.48 -13.93
C LEU A 158 14.29 -8.44 -14.09
N VAL A 159 14.72 -8.77 -15.32
CA VAL A 159 15.86 -9.69 -15.53
C VAL A 159 17.21 -9.12 -15.09
N ASN A 160 17.35 -7.80 -15.05
CA ASN A 160 18.57 -7.15 -14.59
C ASN A 160 18.69 -7.04 -13.07
N HIS A 161 17.57 -7.18 -12.34
CA HIS A 161 17.54 -7.01 -10.88
C HIS A 161 17.17 -8.31 -10.15
N LEU A 162 16.50 -9.25 -10.82
CA LEU A 162 15.90 -10.42 -10.18
C LEU A 162 16.28 -11.71 -10.94
N ASP A 163 16.33 -12.81 -10.22
CA ASP A 163 16.25 -14.14 -10.83
C ASP A 163 14.79 -14.39 -11.28
N LEU A 164 14.46 -13.83 -12.46
CA LEU A 164 13.10 -13.87 -12.97
C LEU A 164 12.63 -15.29 -13.31
N HIS A 165 13.56 -16.22 -13.68
CA HIS A 165 13.24 -17.63 -13.89
C HIS A 165 12.78 -18.30 -12.61
N LYS A 166 13.47 -18.05 -11.49
CA LYS A 166 13.07 -18.54 -10.16
C LYS A 166 11.68 -18.06 -9.77
N ILE A 167 11.37 -16.78 -10.05
CA ILE A 167 10.04 -16.21 -9.76
C ILE A 167 8.99 -16.83 -10.69
N ALA A 168 9.22 -16.83 -11.98
CA ALA A 168 8.29 -17.34 -12.98
C ALA A 168 7.96 -18.84 -12.80
N SER A 169 8.89 -19.61 -12.23
CA SER A 169 8.63 -21.03 -11.91
C SER A 169 7.52 -21.22 -10.86
N GLN A 170 7.17 -20.19 -10.08
CA GLN A 170 6.20 -20.28 -8.98
C GLN A 170 5.03 -19.31 -9.12
N TYR A 171 5.25 -18.14 -9.73
CA TYR A 171 4.27 -17.08 -9.84
C TYR A 171 4.10 -16.62 -11.29
N PRO A 172 2.87 -16.34 -11.73
CA PRO A 172 2.63 -15.75 -13.04
C PRO A 172 3.18 -14.32 -13.11
N LEU A 173 3.61 -13.96 -14.31
CA LEU A 173 4.11 -12.64 -14.62
C LEU A 173 3.06 -11.82 -15.38
N ALA A 174 3.08 -10.51 -15.15
CA ALA A 174 2.48 -9.50 -16.00
C ALA A 174 3.62 -8.68 -16.59
N LEU A 175 3.87 -8.78 -17.88
CA LEU A 175 5.01 -8.09 -18.50
C LEU A 175 4.55 -7.02 -19.46
N ALA A 176 5.18 -5.84 -19.36
CA ALA A 176 4.96 -4.73 -20.28
C ALA A 176 6.04 -4.73 -21.37
N GLU A 177 5.60 -4.61 -22.63
CA GLU A 177 6.49 -4.29 -23.76
C GLU A 177 5.67 -3.72 -24.91
N TYR A 178 6.05 -2.54 -25.41
CA TYR A 178 5.42 -1.89 -26.54
C TYR A 178 6.41 -0.99 -27.28
N PRO A 179 6.25 -0.83 -28.62
CA PRO A 179 7.28 -0.18 -29.46
C PRO A 179 7.30 1.34 -29.36
N ASP A 180 6.15 1.93 -29.07
CA ASP A 180 5.94 3.38 -29.16
C ASP A 180 4.75 3.82 -28.28
N TYR A 181 4.40 5.09 -28.35
CA TYR A 181 3.27 5.73 -27.65
C TYR A 181 2.11 6.09 -28.59
N ASN A 182 2.01 5.41 -29.74
CA ASN A 182 0.84 5.57 -30.61
C ASN A 182 -0.38 4.87 -30.00
N VAL A 183 -1.58 5.39 -30.31
CA VAL A 183 -2.81 4.75 -29.85
C VAL A 183 -2.92 3.35 -30.42
N THR A 184 -2.84 2.35 -29.54
CA THR A 184 -2.77 0.93 -29.87
C THR A 184 -3.92 0.18 -29.23
N LYS A 185 -4.90 -0.25 -30.07
CA LYS A 185 -6.15 -0.88 -29.59
C LYS A 185 -6.08 -2.41 -29.46
N ARG A 186 -5.02 -3.03 -29.90
CA ARG A 186 -4.85 -4.49 -29.90
C ARG A 186 -3.38 -4.85 -29.69
N PRO A 187 -3.08 -5.97 -29.01
CA PRO A 187 -1.72 -6.41 -28.81
C PRO A 187 -0.98 -6.62 -30.13
N ASN A 188 0.22 -6.10 -30.23
CA ASN A 188 1.14 -6.40 -31.32
C ASN A 188 2.17 -7.45 -30.83
N TYR A 189 1.91 -8.69 -31.13
CA TYR A 189 2.75 -9.80 -30.65
C TYR A 189 4.15 -9.85 -31.25
N ASN A 190 4.50 -8.98 -32.21
CA ASN A 190 5.90 -8.82 -32.66
C ASN A 190 6.76 -8.20 -31.56
N TYR A 191 6.14 -7.52 -30.59
CA TYR A 191 6.79 -6.94 -29.41
C TYR A 191 6.46 -7.71 -28.11
N PHE A 192 6.05 -8.98 -28.27
CA PHE A 192 5.77 -9.79 -27.11
C PHE A 192 7.05 -10.05 -26.29
N PRO A 193 7.06 -9.84 -24.97
CA PRO A 193 8.29 -9.87 -24.16
C PRO A 193 8.95 -11.24 -24.06
N SER A 194 8.38 -12.28 -24.60
CA SER A 194 8.91 -13.65 -24.68
C SER A 194 9.63 -14.10 -23.42
N PHE A 195 8.87 -14.57 -22.45
CA PHE A 195 9.35 -15.17 -21.21
C PHE A 195 8.41 -16.30 -20.80
N GLU A 196 8.77 -17.05 -19.77
CA GLU A 196 7.94 -18.12 -19.24
C GLU A 196 6.86 -17.58 -18.29
N ASN A 197 5.74 -18.32 -18.16
CA ASN A 197 4.65 -18.06 -17.23
C ASN A 197 4.05 -16.64 -17.28
N ILE A 198 3.94 -16.04 -18.47
CA ILE A 198 3.29 -14.75 -18.63
C ILE A 198 1.78 -14.97 -18.62
N GLY A 199 1.11 -14.48 -17.57
CA GLY A 199 -0.35 -14.50 -17.42
C GLY A 199 -1.03 -13.30 -18.08
N ILE A 200 -0.38 -12.13 -18.02
CA ILE A 200 -0.88 -10.86 -18.58
C ILE A 200 0.21 -10.20 -19.41
N PHE A 201 -0.18 -9.66 -20.56
CA PHE A 201 0.69 -8.85 -21.40
C PHE A 201 0.14 -7.43 -21.48
N GLN A 202 0.84 -6.45 -20.88
CA GLN A 202 0.56 -5.04 -21.09
C GLN A 202 1.18 -4.62 -22.42
N PHE A 203 0.37 -4.39 -23.43
CA PHE A 203 0.79 -4.19 -24.81
C PHE A 203 0.87 -2.72 -25.24
N THR A 204 0.44 -1.78 -24.36
CA THR A 204 0.46 -0.35 -24.64
C THR A 204 0.24 0.46 -23.35
N SER A 205 0.80 1.67 -23.33
CA SER A 205 0.44 2.73 -22.36
C SER A 205 -0.45 3.82 -22.98
N THR A 206 -0.89 3.59 -24.22
CA THR A 206 -1.72 4.51 -24.99
C THR A 206 -2.87 3.78 -25.70
N TYR A 207 -3.61 3.02 -24.92
CA TYR A 207 -4.81 2.31 -25.39
C TYR A 207 -5.89 3.28 -25.92
N VAL A 208 -5.89 4.52 -25.35
CA VAL A 208 -6.63 5.68 -25.86
C VAL A 208 -5.70 6.89 -25.95
N ALA A 209 -6.09 7.89 -26.72
CA ALA A 209 -5.39 9.15 -26.76
C ALA A 209 -5.35 9.80 -25.36
N GLY A 210 -4.20 10.29 -24.95
CA GLY A 210 -3.99 10.88 -23.63
C GLY A 210 -3.43 9.92 -22.57
N GLY A 211 -3.29 8.64 -22.90
CA GLY A 211 -2.66 7.63 -22.03
C GLY A 211 -3.66 6.75 -21.28
N LEU A 212 -3.53 5.47 -21.48
CA LEU A 212 -4.23 4.41 -20.76
C LEU A 212 -3.49 3.11 -21.01
N ASP A 213 -3.19 2.39 -19.96
CA ASP A 213 -2.55 1.09 -20.06
C ASP A 213 -3.54 0.04 -20.52
N GLY A 214 -3.13 -0.74 -21.53
CA GLY A 214 -3.96 -1.77 -22.14
C GLY A 214 -3.32 -3.14 -21.98
N ASP A 215 -4.11 -4.09 -21.42
CA ASP A 215 -3.69 -5.42 -21.06
C ASP A 215 -4.44 -6.48 -21.84
N VAL A 216 -3.81 -7.65 -22.03
CA VAL A 216 -4.46 -8.85 -22.51
C VAL A 216 -4.18 -10.02 -21.59
N ASP A 217 -5.22 -10.76 -21.22
CA ASP A 217 -5.13 -12.00 -20.46
C ASP A 217 -4.69 -13.14 -21.38
N LEU A 218 -3.54 -13.75 -21.09
CA LEU A 218 -2.98 -14.82 -21.91
C LEU A 218 -3.39 -16.22 -21.45
N THR A 219 -3.88 -16.38 -20.24
CA THR A 219 -4.07 -17.70 -19.60
C THR A 219 -5.46 -17.91 -18.98
N GLY A 220 -6.29 -16.87 -18.89
CA GLY A 220 -7.54 -16.88 -18.15
C GLY A 220 -7.34 -16.54 -16.67
N ILE A 221 -6.18 -16.00 -16.29
CA ILE A 221 -5.84 -15.69 -14.90
C ILE A 221 -6.77 -14.62 -14.28
N THR A 222 -7.34 -13.74 -15.10
CA THR A 222 -8.27 -12.72 -14.62
C THR A 222 -9.64 -13.29 -14.20
N ASP A 223 -9.92 -14.58 -14.46
CA ASP A 223 -11.07 -15.28 -13.87
C ASP A 223 -10.90 -15.61 -12.39
N ASN A 224 -9.69 -15.58 -11.88
CA ASN A 224 -9.42 -15.90 -10.49
C ASN A 224 -10.14 -14.92 -9.56
N GLY A 225 -10.84 -15.46 -8.56
CA GLY A 225 -11.74 -14.71 -7.68
C GLY A 225 -13.17 -14.53 -8.20
N TYR A 226 -13.43 -14.91 -9.47
CA TYR A 226 -14.74 -14.77 -10.13
C TYR A 226 -15.34 -16.10 -10.57
N LYS A 227 -14.59 -17.19 -10.54
CA LYS A 227 -15.07 -18.55 -10.80
C LYS A 227 -16.13 -18.93 -9.76
N ASN A 228 -17.27 -19.44 -10.19
CA ASN A 228 -18.41 -19.89 -9.36
C ASN A 228 -19.45 -18.82 -8.96
N GLY A 229 -19.61 -17.76 -9.72
CA GLY A 229 -20.67 -16.77 -9.46
C GLY A 229 -20.50 -15.98 -8.16
N ASN A 230 -19.36 -16.11 -7.49
CA ASN A 230 -19.00 -15.33 -6.31
C ASN A 230 -18.50 -13.92 -6.68
N ALA A 231 -19.26 -13.22 -7.55
CA ALA A 231 -19.23 -11.76 -7.53
C ALA A 231 -19.87 -11.35 -6.19
N GLN A 232 -19.13 -11.42 -5.11
CA GLN A 232 -19.58 -10.81 -3.88
C GLN A 232 -19.78 -9.33 -4.20
N LYS A 233 -21.04 -8.86 -4.00
CA LYS A 233 -21.30 -7.41 -3.93
C LYS A 233 -20.14 -6.77 -3.18
N PRO A 234 -19.64 -5.62 -3.64
CA PRO A 234 -18.64 -4.89 -2.90
C PRO A 234 -19.10 -4.88 -1.45
N LYS A 235 -18.29 -5.36 -0.53
CA LYS A 235 -18.52 -5.04 0.86
C LYS A 235 -18.44 -3.52 0.88
N THR A 236 -19.61 -2.87 0.94
CA THR A 236 -19.69 -1.52 1.42
C THR A 236 -19.19 -1.61 2.85
N ASN A 237 -17.91 -1.37 3.04
CA ASN A 237 -17.38 -0.96 4.31
C ASN A 237 -17.81 0.50 4.53
N THR A 238 -19.10 0.74 4.49
CA THR A 238 -19.73 1.58 5.50
C THR A 238 -19.57 0.73 6.74
N PRO A 239 -18.91 1.20 7.81
CA PRO A 239 -18.94 0.49 9.07
C PRO A 239 -20.41 0.32 9.42
N ALA A 240 -20.97 -0.86 9.16
CA ALA A 240 -22.18 -1.27 9.83
C ALA A 240 -21.73 -1.31 11.29
N VAL A 241 -22.29 -0.41 12.08
CA VAL A 241 -22.28 -0.53 13.52
C VAL A 241 -22.93 -1.89 13.79
N ASP A 242 -22.08 -2.92 13.97
CA ASP A 242 -22.53 -4.19 14.51
C ASP A 242 -22.78 -3.97 16.00
N THR A 243 -24.04 -3.64 16.30
CA THR A 243 -24.57 -3.61 17.66
C THR A 243 -24.78 -5.06 18.11
N GLY A 244 -23.72 -5.82 18.33
CA GLY A 244 -23.93 -7.16 18.87
C GLY A 244 -22.73 -8.08 18.91
N LYS A 245 -21.59 -7.65 19.43
CA LYS A 245 -20.67 -8.43 20.26
C LYS A 245 -19.56 -7.51 20.76
N GLN A 246 -19.75 -6.93 21.92
CA GLN A 246 -18.66 -6.28 22.64
C GLN A 246 -17.62 -7.37 22.98
N ILE A 247 -16.54 -7.43 22.20
CA ILE A 247 -15.31 -7.96 22.72
C ILE A 247 -14.81 -6.87 23.67
N HIS A 248 -14.87 -7.13 24.96
CA HIS A 248 -14.20 -6.30 25.96
C HIS A 248 -12.69 -6.40 25.70
N GLN A 249 -12.18 -5.53 24.85
CA GLN A 249 -10.76 -5.19 24.87
C GLN A 249 -10.60 -4.19 26.02
N ASP A 250 -9.79 -4.54 26.99
CA ASP A 250 -9.40 -3.59 28.05
C ASP A 250 -8.70 -2.41 27.37
N THR A 251 -9.37 -1.28 27.35
CA THR A 251 -8.83 -0.04 26.81
C THR A 251 -8.33 0.83 27.96
N HIS A 252 -7.17 1.46 27.76
CA HIS A 252 -6.66 2.44 28.70
C HIS A 252 -6.36 3.77 27.99
N ASN A 253 -6.11 4.80 28.77
CA ASN A 253 -5.82 6.13 28.25
C ASN A 253 -4.33 6.29 27.98
N TYR A 254 -3.99 6.81 26.81
CA TYR A 254 -2.66 7.22 26.41
C TYR A 254 -2.64 8.73 26.19
N THR A 255 -1.69 9.44 26.78
CA THR A 255 -1.51 10.87 26.53
C THR A 255 -0.50 11.07 25.41
N VAL A 256 -0.92 11.71 24.32
CA VAL A 256 -0.08 12.01 23.17
C VAL A 256 1.13 12.84 23.60
N MET A 257 2.33 12.36 23.27
CA MET A 257 3.57 13.02 23.56
C MET A 257 4.08 13.81 22.34
N PRO A 258 4.96 14.80 22.52
CA PRO A 258 5.62 15.47 21.41
C PRO A 258 6.35 14.47 20.50
N GLY A 259 6.04 14.51 19.18
CA GLY A 259 6.59 13.58 18.20
C GLY A 259 5.79 12.29 18.00
N ASP A 260 4.63 12.14 18.63
CA ASP A 260 3.72 11.04 18.38
C ASP A 260 2.95 11.22 17.06
N SER A 261 2.56 10.08 16.53
CA SER A 261 1.66 9.95 15.38
C SER A 261 0.70 8.78 15.63
N TRP A 262 -0.42 8.75 14.90
CA TRP A 262 -1.34 7.60 14.93
C TRP A 262 -0.60 6.27 14.75
N TRP A 263 0.37 6.25 13.84
CA TRP A 263 1.18 5.06 13.57
C TRP A 263 2.07 4.68 14.76
N LYS A 264 2.78 5.64 15.36
CA LYS A 264 3.71 5.38 16.47
C LYS A 264 2.96 4.83 17.68
N ILE A 265 1.87 5.51 18.08
CA ILE A 265 1.03 5.08 19.21
C ILE A 265 0.44 3.68 18.95
N ALA A 266 -0.10 3.45 17.73
CA ALA A 266 -0.65 2.16 17.37
C ALA A 266 0.41 1.03 17.42
N THR A 267 1.62 1.31 16.98
CA THR A 267 2.73 0.33 17.01
C THR A 267 3.15 -0.02 18.44
N GLU A 268 3.26 0.98 19.31
CA GLU A 268 3.62 0.79 20.72
C GLU A 268 2.56 -0.02 21.49
N HIS A 269 1.30 0.09 21.08
CA HIS A 269 0.19 -0.65 21.69
C HIS A 269 -0.26 -1.87 20.88
N HIS A 270 0.55 -2.32 19.90
CA HIS A 270 0.25 -3.46 19.02
C HIS A 270 -1.12 -3.38 18.34
N MET A 271 -1.55 -2.17 18.04
CA MET A 271 -2.82 -1.86 17.36
C MET A 271 -2.61 -1.55 15.88
N ASN A 272 -3.65 -1.71 15.11
CA ASN A 272 -3.73 -1.08 13.78
C ASN A 272 -4.03 0.41 13.94
N MET A 273 -3.29 1.31 13.27
CA MET A 273 -3.45 2.77 13.44
C MET A 273 -4.83 3.28 13.01
N TYR A 274 -5.49 2.62 12.06
CA TYR A 274 -6.87 2.95 11.67
C TYR A 274 -7.86 2.55 12.76
N ALA A 275 -7.64 1.38 13.39
CA ALA A 275 -8.43 0.93 14.52
C ALA A 275 -8.24 1.86 15.73
N LEU A 276 -7.02 2.34 15.96
CA LEU A 276 -6.73 3.33 17.01
C LEU A 276 -7.44 4.66 16.72
N ALA A 277 -7.39 5.18 15.50
CA ALA A 277 -8.08 6.39 15.12
C ALA A 277 -9.60 6.23 15.26
N GLN A 278 -10.15 5.13 14.78
CA GLN A 278 -11.58 4.82 14.90
C GLN A 278 -12.03 4.64 16.34
N LEU A 279 -11.23 4.00 17.21
CA LEU A 279 -11.48 3.86 18.65
C LEU A 279 -11.62 5.23 19.34
N ASN A 280 -11.00 6.27 18.76
CA ASN A 280 -11.03 7.63 19.24
C ASN A 280 -11.97 8.56 18.44
N GLY A 281 -12.86 8.00 17.61
CA GLY A 281 -13.80 8.78 16.80
C GLY A 281 -13.13 9.67 15.75
N ALA A 282 -11.92 9.31 15.34
CA ALA A 282 -11.07 10.08 14.43
C ALA A 282 -10.70 9.27 13.18
N THR A 283 -10.00 9.92 12.26
CA THR A 283 -9.34 9.29 11.13
C THR A 283 -7.83 9.50 11.25
N ILE A 284 -7.02 8.77 10.50
CA ILE A 284 -5.56 8.96 10.51
C ILE A 284 -5.12 10.32 9.95
N GLN A 285 -6.01 11.04 9.25
CA GLN A 285 -5.80 12.42 8.80
C GLN A 285 -6.10 13.45 9.89
N THR A 286 -6.78 13.05 10.96
CA THR A 286 -7.04 13.93 12.11
C THR A 286 -5.73 14.23 12.82
N VAL A 287 -5.39 15.50 12.93
CA VAL A 287 -4.17 15.92 13.63
C VAL A 287 -4.34 15.64 15.12
N ILE A 288 -3.37 14.95 15.72
CA ILE A 288 -3.29 14.75 17.17
C ILE A 288 -2.23 15.70 17.75
N HIS A 289 -2.49 16.19 18.96
CA HIS A 289 -1.66 17.18 19.62
C HIS A 289 -1.07 16.63 20.91
N PRO A 290 0.16 17.02 21.28
CA PRO A 290 0.71 16.72 22.60
C PRO A 290 -0.23 17.13 23.72
N GLY A 291 -0.43 16.24 24.70
CA GLY A 291 -1.39 16.40 25.78
C GLY A 291 -2.80 15.91 25.48
N GLN A 292 -3.14 15.58 24.25
CA GLN A 292 -4.39 14.94 23.89
C GLN A 292 -4.45 13.52 24.46
N VAL A 293 -5.59 13.13 25.03
CA VAL A 293 -5.78 11.77 25.56
C VAL A 293 -6.47 10.92 24.50
N LEU A 294 -5.86 9.80 24.15
CA LEU A 294 -6.41 8.79 23.26
C LEU A 294 -6.69 7.50 24.03
N ARG A 295 -7.73 6.79 23.63
CA ARG A 295 -7.99 5.42 24.07
C ARG A 295 -7.13 4.48 23.23
N VAL A 296 -6.40 3.59 23.90
CA VAL A 296 -5.60 2.54 23.28
C VAL A 296 -6.03 1.17 23.85
N ALA A 297 -5.83 0.11 23.09
CA ALA A 297 -6.11 -1.25 23.54
C ALA A 297 -4.88 -2.10 23.29
N ASP A 298 -4.36 -2.77 24.31
CA ASP A 298 -3.29 -3.74 24.14
C ASP A 298 -3.88 -5.04 23.59
N SER A 299 -3.52 -5.44 22.39
CA SER A 299 -3.90 -6.74 21.85
C SER A 299 -3.04 -7.81 22.55
N GLY A 300 -3.62 -8.39 23.60
CA GLY A 300 -2.93 -9.34 24.45
C GLY A 300 -2.61 -10.64 23.74
N GLN A 301 -1.34 -11.03 23.80
CA GLN A 301 -0.99 -12.42 24.04
C GLN A 301 0.37 -12.51 24.75
N GLY A 302 0.33 -13.04 25.96
CA GLY A 302 1.45 -13.79 26.53
C GLY A 302 2.15 -13.20 27.75
N SER A 303 1.74 -13.71 28.91
CA SER A 303 2.53 -13.93 30.13
C SER A 303 2.67 -12.79 31.13
N LYS A 304 1.95 -13.01 32.21
CA LYS A 304 2.09 -12.30 33.49
C LYS A 304 3.52 -12.38 34.03
N VAL A 305 4.13 -11.23 34.28
CA VAL A 305 5.16 -11.11 35.31
C VAL A 305 4.79 -9.92 36.20
N SER A 306 4.69 -10.24 37.48
CA SER A 306 4.32 -9.37 38.58
C SER A 306 5.32 -8.21 38.74
N ASN A 307 4.84 -6.98 38.65
CA ASN A 307 5.66 -5.80 38.91
C ASN A 307 5.60 -5.38 40.37
N LYS A 308 6.70 -5.57 41.04
CA LYS A 308 7.01 -4.91 42.31
C LYS A 308 7.62 -3.54 41.98
N VAL A 309 6.98 -2.49 42.44
CA VAL A 309 7.44 -1.11 42.31
C VAL A 309 8.82 -0.97 42.96
N GLN A 310 9.82 -0.55 42.21
CA GLN A 310 11.07 0.00 42.72
C GLN A 310 11.34 1.36 42.08
N GLN A 311 11.74 2.29 42.93
CA GLN A 311 12.09 3.70 42.64
C GLN A 311 13.23 3.80 41.60
N PRO A 312 13.38 4.96 40.92
CA PRO A 312 14.26 5.11 39.79
C PRO A 312 15.74 5.17 40.25
N ILE A 313 16.48 4.13 39.89
CA ILE A 313 17.95 4.18 39.88
C ILE A 313 18.35 4.84 38.55
N ALA A 314 19.20 5.87 38.61
CA ALA A 314 19.75 6.55 37.44
C ALA A 314 20.38 5.52 36.48
N GLN A 315 19.78 5.39 35.28
CA GLN A 315 20.33 4.51 34.24
C GLN A 315 21.61 5.11 33.66
N PRO A 316 22.64 4.28 33.36
CA PRO A 316 23.82 4.73 32.65
C PRO A 316 23.41 5.23 31.27
N LYS A 317 23.96 6.37 30.83
CA LYS A 317 23.74 6.97 29.52
C LYS A 317 23.95 5.93 28.41
N GLN A 318 22.88 5.50 27.76
CA GLN A 318 22.95 4.56 26.66
C GLN A 318 23.73 5.21 25.52
N SER A 319 24.86 4.59 25.13
CA SER A 319 25.76 5.14 24.10
C SER A 319 25.20 4.92 22.67
N SER A 320 24.20 4.09 22.51
CA SER A 320 23.55 3.81 21.23
C SER A 320 22.11 3.33 21.42
N TRP A 321 21.27 3.57 20.40
CA TRP A 321 19.89 3.07 20.34
C TRP A 321 19.52 2.72 18.90
N ARG A 322 18.47 1.95 18.73
CA ARG A 322 17.83 1.77 17.42
C ARG A 322 16.63 2.69 17.31
N ASP A 323 16.51 3.37 16.17
CA ASP A 323 15.32 4.15 15.89
C ASP A 323 14.18 3.24 15.35
N SER A 324 13.03 3.84 15.08
CA SER A 324 11.86 3.14 14.56
C SER A 324 12.03 2.56 13.15
N LEU A 325 13.10 2.94 12.45
CA LEU A 325 13.48 2.44 11.13
C LEU A 325 14.47 1.28 11.23
N GLY A 326 14.87 0.90 12.46
CA GLY A 326 15.88 -0.12 12.71
C GLY A 326 17.31 0.37 12.54
N ASP A 327 17.53 1.65 12.26
CA ASP A 327 18.84 2.25 12.11
C ASP A 327 19.49 2.46 13.49
N THR A 328 20.75 2.06 13.61
CA THR A 328 21.48 2.21 14.86
C THR A 328 22.09 3.60 14.94
N TRP A 329 21.68 4.37 15.94
CA TRP A 329 22.21 5.68 16.27
C TRP A 329 23.18 5.59 17.45
N HIS A 330 24.23 6.39 17.38
CA HIS A 330 25.23 6.52 18.42
C HIS A 330 25.19 7.94 18.98
N THR A 331 25.14 8.06 20.30
CA THR A 331 25.18 9.35 20.97
C THR A 331 26.59 9.94 20.80
N GLU A 332 26.67 11.06 20.11
CA GLU A 332 27.88 11.83 19.92
C GLU A 332 27.53 13.29 19.71
N LYS A 333 28.09 14.15 20.51
CA LYS A 333 27.94 15.61 20.36
C LYS A 333 29.14 16.17 19.65
N GLY A 334 28.89 16.93 18.59
CA GLY A 334 29.94 17.54 17.80
C GLY A 334 29.42 18.66 16.93
N THR A 335 30.34 19.21 16.19
CA THR A 335 30.11 20.23 15.18
C THR A 335 30.61 19.73 13.84
N PHE A 336 29.83 19.92 12.80
CA PHE A 336 30.21 19.64 11.42
C PHE A 336 30.11 20.92 10.61
N VAL A 337 31.17 21.26 9.88
CA VAL A 337 31.21 22.40 8.97
C VAL A 337 31.22 21.89 7.54
N ALA A 338 30.19 22.22 6.79
CA ALA A 338 30.03 21.74 5.40
C ALA A 338 31.07 22.38 4.47
N ASP A 339 31.69 21.57 3.60
CA ASP A 339 32.59 22.05 2.53
C ASP A 339 31.88 22.12 1.18
N THR A 340 30.65 21.57 1.10
CA THR A 340 29.83 21.53 -0.10
C THR A 340 28.35 21.80 0.22
N TRP A 341 27.50 21.86 -0.80
CA TRP A 341 26.06 22.03 -0.62
C TRP A 341 25.41 20.73 -0.18
N LEU A 342 24.71 20.73 0.94
CA LEU A 342 24.07 19.56 1.55
C LEU A 342 22.59 19.83 1.82
N HIS A 343 21.78 18.80 1.80
CA HIS A 343 20.39 18.89 2.25
C HIS A 343 20.28 18.61 3.75
N LEU A 344 19.73 19.54 4.47
CA LEU A 344 19.16 19.31 5.81
C LEU A 344 17.73 18.80 5.60
N ARG A 345 17.42 17.63 6.14
CA ARG A 345 16.17 16.90 5.88
C ARG A 345 15.40 16.58 7.16
N TRP A 346 14.12 16.32 7.03
CA TRP A 346 13.29 15.85 8.15
C TRP A 346 13.54 14.39 8.55
N GLY A 347 14.25 13.62 7.78
CA GLY A 347 14.64 12.23 8.06
C GLY A 347 16.02 11.91 7.50
N ALA A 348 16.70 10.95 8.11
CA ALA A 348 18.04 10.52 7.71
C ALA A 348 18.00 9.60 6.49
N LYS A 349 17.40 10.07 5.40
CA LYS A 349 17.26 9.37 4.11
C LYS A 349 17.37 10.35 2.96
N PRO A 350 17.98 9.94 1.82
CA PRO A 350 18.04 10.81 0.64
C PRO A 350 16.68 11.26 0.13
N SER A 351 15.64 10.41 0.28
CA SER A 351 14.27 10.66 -0.15
C SER A 351 13.44 11.51 0.82
N SER A 352 13.92 11.77 2.04
CA SER A 352 13.20 12.62 3.00
C SER A 352 13.10 14.05 2.51
N SER A 353 11.96 14.70 2.79
CA SER A 353 11.74 16.11 2.42
C SER A 353 12.83 17.01 3.01
N SER A 354 13.28 17.95 2.18
CA SER A 354 14.31 18.93 2.58
C SER A 354 13.70 20.01 3.47
N ILE A 355 14.37 20.30 4.58
CA ILE A 355 14.08 21.45 5.43
C ILE A 355 14.72 22.70 4.83
N ALA A 356 16.01 22.54 4.43
CA ALA A 356 16.85 23.59 3.87
C ALA A 356 18.01 22.99 3.08
N ILE A 357 18.63 23.80 2.25
CA ILE A 357 19.95 23.51 1.67
C ILE A 357 20.97 24.31 2.48
N VAL A 358 22.01 23.64 2.97
CA VAL A 358 23.13 24.25 3.70
C VAL A 358 24.35 24.26 2.80
N GLY A 359 25.00 25.40 2.67
CA GLY A 359 26.15 25.61 1.79
C GLY A 359 27.50 25.48 2.51
N PRO A 360 28.58 25.59 1.75
CA PRO A 360 29.94 25.62 2.31
C PRO A 360 30.08 26.66 3.45
N GLY A 361 30.73 26.29 4.54
CA GLY A 361 30.86 27.09 5.75
C GLY A 361 29.69 27.02 6.73
N SER A 362 28.58 26.33 6.36
CA SER A 362 27.47 26.14 7.29
C SER A 362 27.87 25.24 8.45
N VAL A 363 27.54 25.68 9.65
CA VAL A 363 27.85 24.99 10.92
C VAL A 363 26.66 24.21 11.40
N ILE A 364 26.80 22.88 11.56
CA ILE A 364 25.76 21.97 12.00
C ILE A 364 26.19 21.36 13.33
N LYS A 365 25.54 21.76 14.42
CA LYS A 365 25.71 21.12 15.73
C LYS A 365 24.82 19.88 15.81
N TYR A 366 25.38 18.73 16.19
CA TYR A 366 24.69 17.48 16.26
C TYR A 366 24.84 16.80 17.63
N ASP A 367 23.91 15.88 17.92
CA ASP A 367 23.88 15.12 19.18
C ASP A 367 23.93 13.60 18.98
N ALA A 368 23.91 13.14 17.74
CA ALA A 368 24.03 11.74 17.38
C ALA A 368 24.43 11.56 15.91
N TYR A 369 24.97 10.38 15.60
CA TYR A 369 25.21 9.96 14.23
C TYR A 369 24.71 8.53 13.98
N SER A 370 24.46 8.19 12.71
CA SER A 370 24.13 6.85 12.26
C SER A 370 24.74 6.58 10.89
N ARG A 371 25.10 5.33 10.64
CA ARG A 371 25.63 4.87 9.34
C ARG A 371 24.62 3.93 8.69
N HIS A 372 23.91 4.40 7.67
CA HIS A 372 22.93 3.63 6.92
C HIS A 372 22.66 4.26 5.55
N ASN A 373 21.98 3.53 4.67
CA ASN A 373 21.58 4.00 3.32
C ASN A 373 22.74 4.63 2.51
N GLY A 374 23.96 4.11 2.65
CA GLY A 374 25.12 4.58 1.91
C GLY A 374 25.77 5.87 2.46
N PHE A 375 25.27 6.42 3.57
CA PHE A 375 25.75 7.66 4.17
C PHE A 375 26.00 7.52 5.68
N VAL A 376 26.82 8.42 6.20
CA VAL A 376 26.84 8.75 7.63
C VAL A 376 26.00 10.01 7.81
N TYR A 377 24.94 9.89 8.59
CA TYR A 377 24.07 11.00 8.95
C TYR A 377 24.42 11.53 10.34
N VAL A 378 24.32 12.84 10.51
CA VAL A 378 24.28 13.47 11.83
C VAL A 378 22.88 13.99 12.12
N ARG A 379 22.49 13.95 13.40
CA ARG A 379 21.21 14.43 13.89
C ARG A 379 21.36 15.77 14.56
N GLN A 380 20.72 16.79 14.00
CA GLN A 380 20.69 18.14 14.54
C GLN A 380 19.43 18.37 15.37
N PRO A 381 19.53 18.62 16.68
CA PRO A 381 18.39 19.07 17.48
C PRO A 381 17.88 20.44 17.02
N ARG A 382 16.55 20.60 16.97
CA ARG A 382 15.88 21.87 16.63
C ARG A 382 15.11 22.41 17.83
N GLY A 383 14.89 23.72 17.86
CA GLY A 383 14.31 24.41 19.02
C GLY A 383 12.85 24.01 19.37
N ASN A 384 12.18 23.25 18.52
CA ASN A 384 10.80 22.77 18.70
C ASN A 384 10.71 21.28 19.12
N GLY A 385 11.81 20.68 19.57
CA GLY A 385 11.89 19.27 19.94
C GLY A 385 12.01 18.32 18.74
N GLN A 386 12.04 18.83 17.51
CA GLN A 386 12.27 18.06 16.31
C GLN A 386 13.74 17.91 15.99
N TYR A 387 14.06 17.12 14.98
CA TYR A 387 15.43 16.93 14.51
C TYR A 387 15.52 17.19 13.01
N GLY A 388 16.67 17.73 12.61
CA GLY A 388 17.09 17.73 11.21
C GLY A 388 18.23 16.72 11.02
N TYR A 389 18.38 16.23 9.80
CA TYR A 389 19.37 15.20 9.45
C TYR A 389 20.17 15.63 8.24
N VAL A 390 21.49 15.53 8.33
CA VAL A 390 22.41 15.85 7.24
C VAL A 390 23.30 14.66 6.96
N ALA A 391 23.42 14.26 5.69
CA ALA A 391 24.45 13.33 5.27
C ALA A 391 25.80 14.07 5.26
N VAL A 392 26.73 13.64 6.10
CA VAL A 392 28.01 14.32 6.31
C VAL A 392 29.20 13.54 5.74
N ARG A 393 28.97 12.28 5.32
CA ARG A 393 30.02 11.42 4.81
C ARG A 393 29.43 10.29 3.94
N ASN A 394 30.16 9.89 2.90
CA ASN A 394 29.88 8.65 2.19
C ASN A 394 30.22 7.45 3.08
N ALA A 395 29.27 6.51 3.26
CA ALA A 395 29.48 5.37 4.15
C ALA A 395 30.40 4.29 3.56
N TYR A 396 30.56 4.23 2.23
CA TYR A 396 31.40 3.24 1.56
C TYR A 396 32.85 3.69 1.42
N THR A 397 33.06 4.92 0.92
CA THR A 397 34.41 5.47 0.71
C THR A 397 34.98 6.15 1.95
N ASN A 398 34.13 6.41 2.95
CA ASN A 398 34.45 7.18 4.15
C ASN A 398 34.86 8.64 3.88
N GLU A 399 34.61 9.14 2.68
CA GLU A 399 34.90 10.51 2.26
C GLU A 399 33.93 11.50 2.91
N PRO A 400 34.41 12.49 3.65
CA PRO A 400 33.58 13.49 4.32
C PRO A 400 33.15 14.59 3.35
N TYR A 401 31.99 15.18 3.62
CA TYR A 401 31.45 16.32 2.89
C TYR A 401 31.73 17.66 3.60
N GLY A 402 32.63 17.64 4.57
CA GLY A 402 33.03 18.75 5.40
C GLY A 402 33.95 18.31 6.53
N LYS A 403 34.14 19.19 7.50
CA LYS A 403 35.04 19.00 8.62
C LYS A 403 34.28 18.79 9.93
N PHE A 404 34.80 17.91 10.77
CA PHE A 404 34.28 17.67 12.12
C PHE A 404 35.17 18.43 13.12
N GLU A 405 34.54 19.16 14.07
CA GLU A 405 35.16 19.92 15.13
C GLU A 405 34.67 19.50 16.52
#